data_88b36994d0f3c66f3b0628d63fc1be8d
#
_entry.id   88b36994d0f3c66f3b0628d63fc1be8d
#
_cell.length_a   1.000
_cell.length_b   1.000
_cell.length_c   1.000
_cell.angle_alpha   90.00
_cell.angle_beta   90.00
_cell.angle_gamma   90.00
#
_symmetry.space_group_name_H-M   'P 1'
#
loop_
_entity.id
_entity.type
_entity.pdbx_description
1 polymer ?
#
loop_
_entity_poly.entity_id
_entity_poly.type
_entity_poly.pdbx_seq_one_letter_code
_entity_poly.pdbx_strand_id
1 'polypeptide(L)'
;MENKKIMVVSNTIGEVSIDIPSMHFRRVWERKGARKPIDAEILREIIYDPGVEKMFKMGILYIEDMPTKIELDLEPAGAEKPTNIVVLTDDQRKMLLSESTTFTQFRELCDAMSKQELINLADYAIEKEMVNVDKCRYLKVKTGKDIVKIIENNKEE
;
A
#
# COMPACT_ATOMS: atom_id res chain seq x y z
N MET A 1 -16.96 -14.18 -25.39
CA MET A 1 -16.41 -13.04 -24.63
C MET A 1 -15.21 -13.50 -23.84
N GLU A 2 -14.09 -12.84 -24.07
CA GLU A 2 -12.90 -13.12 -23.30
C GLU A 2 -13.05 -12.55 -21.90
N ASN A 3 -12.84 -13.37 -20.89
CA ASN A 3 -12.82 -12.91 -19.51
C ASN A 3 -11.50 -12.19 -19.25
N LYS A 4 -11.58 -10.88 -19.02
CA LYS A 4 -10.41 -10.11 -18.66
C LYS A 4 -9.99 -10.48 -17.24
N LYS A 5 -8.70 -10.77 -17.07
CA LYS A 5 -8.12 -11.03 -15.75
C LYS A 5 -7.36 -9.81 -15.28
N ILE A 6 -7.61 -9.42 -14.03
CA ILE A 6 -6.97 -8.30 -13.40
C ILE A 6 -5.93 -8.81 -12.42
N MET A 7 -4.70 -8.36 -12.57
CA MET A 7 -3.63 -8.75 -11.66
C MET A 7 -3.75 -7.96 -10.35
N VAL A 8 -3.82 -8.70 -9.24
CA VAL A 8 -3.88 -8.13 -7.89
C VAL A 8 -2.59 -8.48 -7.16
N VAL A 9 -1.97 -7.51 -6.53
CA VAL A 9 -0.64 -7.65 -5.93
C VAL A 9 -0.73 -7.35 -4.43
N SER A 10 -0.01 -8.16 -3.62
CA SER A 10 0.09 -7.91 -2.19
C SER A 10 1.18 -6.88 -1.89
N ASN A 11 0.85 -5.90 -1.04
CA ASN A 11 1.78 -4.87 -0.57
C ASN A 11 2.07 -4.99 0.92
N THR A 12 1.70 -6.09 1.55
CA THR A 12 1.92 -6.30 2.97
C THR A 12 2.80 -7.52 3.22
N ILE A 13 3.56 -7.47 4.30
CA ILE A 13 4.38 -8.60 4.75
C ILE A 13 3.43 -9.66 5.35
N GLY A 14 3.69 -10.92 5.00
CA GLY A 14 2.89 -12.03 5.48
C GLY A 14 1.82 -12.45 4.51
N GLU A 15 0.99 -13.38 4.95
CA GLU A 15 -0.07 -13.95 4.13
C GLU A 15 -1.34 -13.10 4.19
N VAL A 16 -1.94 -12.88 3.02
CA VAL A 16 -3.23 -12.19 2.88
C VAL A 16 -4.15 -13.11 2.09
N SER A 17 -5.39 -13.20 2.47
CA SER A 17 -6.36 -14.00 1.73
C SER A 17 -7.70 -13.29 1.57
N ILE A 18 -8.36 -13.58 0.46
CA ILE A 18 -9.77 -13.26 0.23
C ILE A 18 -10.49 -14.59 0.16
N ASP A 19 -11.48 -14.77 1.01
CA ASP A 19 -12.28 -15.99 1.04
C ASP A 19 -13.76 -15.59 1.10
N ILE A 20 -14.50 -15.90 0.03
CA ILE A 20 -15.93 -15.60 -0.08
C ILE A 20 -16.65 -16.91 -0.40
N PRO A 21 -17.03 -17.68 0.65
CA PRO A 21 -17.63 -19.01 0.46
C PRO A 21 -18.90 -18.99 -0.39
N SER A 22 -19.72 -17.94 -0.30
CA SER A 22 -20.96 -17.81 -1.08
C SER A 22 -20.71 -17.78 -2.59
N MET A 23 -19.50 -17.41 -3.01
CA MET A 23 -19.09 -17.38 -4.41
C MET A 23 -18.11 -18.48 -4.76
N HIS A 24 -17.83 -19.38 -3.85
CA HIS A 24 -16.79 -20.40 -4.00
C HIS A 24 -15.45 -19.81 -4.44
N PHE A 25 -15.14 -18.62 -3.92
CA PHE A 25 -13.96 -17.85 -4.31
C PHE A 25 -12.96 -17.80 -3.16
N ARG A 26 -11.72 -18.17 -3.46
CA ARG A 26 -10.61 -18.05 -2.51
C ARG A 26 -9.33 -17.73 -3.26
N ARG A 27 -8.58 -16.72 -2.78
CA ARG A 27 -7.24 -16.41 -3.27
C ARG A 27 -6.35 -16.10 -2.09
N VAL A 28 -5.12 -16.57 -2.17
CA VAL A 28 -4.13 -16.39 -1.10
C VAL A 28 -2.88 -15.77 -1.71
N TRP A 29 -2.41 -14.70 -1.07
CA TRP A 29 -1.13 -14.07 -1.40
C TRP A 29 -0.17 -14.42 -0.26
N GLU A 30 0.81 -15.25 -0.53
CA GLU A 30 1.67 -15.84 0.49
C GLU A 30 2.69 -14.86 1.06
N ARG A 31 3.01 -13.79 0.29
CA ARG A 31 4.05 -12.84 0.67
C ARG A 31 3.85 -11.50 -0.04
N LYS A 32 4.55 -10.48 0.46
CA LYS A 32 4.59 -9.17 -0.20
C LYS A 32 5.15 -9.32 -1.63
N GLY A 33 4.48 -8.71 -2.58
CA GLY A 33 4.84 -8.79 -3.99
C GLY A 33 4.22 -9.96 -4.73
N ALA A 34 3.54 -10.87 -4.04
CA ALA A 34 2.83 -11.98 -4.69
C ALA A 34 1.76 -11.42 -5.62
N ARG A 35 1.65 -11.99 -6.83
CA ARG A 35 0.73 -11.53 -7.88
C ARG A 35 -0.23 -12.65 -8.21
N LYS A 36 -1.53 -12.37 -8.11
CA LYS A 36 -2.59 -13.34 -8.40
C LYS A 36 -3.64 -12.71 -9.31
N PRO A 37 -4.03 -13.37 -10.41
CA PRO A 37 -5.09 -12.86 -11.28
C PRO A 37 -6.47 -13.13 -10.70
N ILE A 38 -7.39 -12.19 -10.91
CA ILE A 38 -8.80 -12.36 -10.58
C ILE A 38 -9.61 -11.96 -11.81
N ASP A 39 -10.60 -12.78 -12.18
CA ASP A 39 -11.50 -12.42 -13.28
C ASP A 39 -12.18 -11.08 -12.98
N ALA A 40 -12.22 -10.19 -13.97
CA ALA A 40 -12.79 -8.85 -13.79
C ALA A 40 -14.22 -8.89 -13.28
N GLU A 41 -15.04 -9.83 -13.77
CA GLU A 41 -16.42 -9.97 -13.31
C GLU A 41 -16.51 -10.37 -11.84
N ILE A 42 -15.65 -11.27 -11.39
CA ILE A 42 -15.59 -11.68 -9.99
C ILE A 42 -15.14 -10.49 -9.14
N LEU A 43 -14.12 -9.77 -9.59
CA LEU A 43 -13.59 -8.61 -8.86
C LEU A 43 -14.67 -7.54 -8.66
N ARG A 44 -15.47 -7.28 -9.69
CA ARG A 44 -16.59 -6.31 -9.58
C ARG A 44 -17.61 -6.70 -8.52
N GLU A 45 -17.82 -8.00 -8.32
CA GLU A 45 -18.74 -8.47 -7.30
C GLU A 45 -18.13 -8.46 -5.91
N ILE A 46 -16.90 -8.95 -5.74
CA ILE A 46 -16.25 -9.06 -4.43
C ILE A 46 -15.84 -7.71 -3.86
N ILE A 47 -15.65 -6.69 -4.69
CA ILE A 47 -15.24 -5.36 -4.23
C ILE A 47 -16.29 -4.71 -3.32
N TYR A 48 -17.53 -5.14 -3.40
CA TYR A 48 -18.60 -4.65 -2.52
C TYR A 48 -18.59 -5.30 -1.14
N ASP A 49 -17.82 -6.36 -0.95
CA ASP A 49 -17.59 -6.90 0.39
C ASP A 49 -16.77 -5.90 1.21
N PRO A 50 -17.24 -5.47 2.39
CA PRO A 50 -16.56 -4.44 3.17
C PRO A 50 -15.11 -4.78 3.52
N GLY A 51 -14.82 -6.07 3.76
CA GLY A 51 -13.46 -6.51 4.06
C GLY A 51 -12.53 -6.39 2.85
N VAL A 52 -13.03 -6.75 1.67
CA VAL A 52 -12.28 -6.65 0.42
C VAL A 52 -12.04 -5.18 0.06
N GLU A 53 -13.09 -4.36 0.10
CA GLU A 53 -12.99 -2.93 -0.17
C GLU A 53 -11.94 -2.28 0.72
N LYS A 54 -11.95 -2.61 2.01
CA LYS A 54 -10.98 -2.09 2.97
C LYS A 54 -9.55 -2.47 2.60
N MET A 55 -9.32 -3.72 2.17
CA MET A 55 -7.99 -4.18 1.75
C MET A 55 -7.43 -3.30 0.62
N PHE A 56 -8.26 -2.99 -0.38
CA PHE A 56 -7.83 -2.14 -1.50
C PHE A 56 -7.66 -0.68 -1.10
N LYS A 57 -8.56 -0.14 -0.30
CA LYS A 57 -8.46 1.25 0.15
C LYS A 57 -7.26 1.50 1.07
N MET A 58 -6.92 0.52 1.90
CA MET A 58 -5.75 0.61 2.78
C MET A 58 -4.44 0.28 2.06
N GLY A 59 -4.50 -0.21 0.83
CA GLY A 59 -3.31 -0.55 0.06
C GLY A 59 -2.65 -1.87 0.47
N ILE A 60 -3.37 -2.73 1.19
CA ILE A 60 -2.90 -4.09 1.52
C ILE A 60 -2.78 -4.92 0.25
N LEU A 61 -3.80 -4.83 -0.61
CA LEU A 61 -3.78 -5.34 -1.97
C LEU A 61 -3.93 -4.17 -2.92
N TYR A 62 -3.34 -4.26 -4.10
CA TYR A 62 -3.47 -3.18 -5.08
C TYR A 62 -3.57 -3.70 -6.51
N ILE A 63 -4.15 -2.84 -7.37
CA ILE A 63 -4.29 -3.04 -8.80
C ILE A 63 -3.49 -1.95 -9.48
N GLU A 64 -2.69 -2.31 -10.49
CA GLU A 64 -1.87 -1.35 -11.22
C GLU A 64 -2.62 -0.65 -12.36
N ASP A 65 -3.68 -1.30 -12.88
CA ASP A 65 -4.45 -0.81 -14.03
C ASP A 65 -5.37 0.35 -13.64
N MET A 66 -5.02 1.56 -14.05
CA MET A 66 -5.77 2.78 -13.71
C MET A 66 -7.23 2.76 -14.18
N PRO A 67 -7.55 2.34 -15.42
CA PRO A 67 -8.95 2.22 -15.83
C PRO A 67 -9.79 1.32 -14.93
N THR A 68 -9.20 0.20 -14.47
CA THR A 68 -9.89 -0.72 -13.56
C THR A 68 -10.12 -0.07 -12.19
N LYS A 69 -9.14 0.67 -11.68
CA LYS A 69 -9.28 1.41 -10.41
C LYS A 69 -10.44 2.41 -10.47
N ILE A 70 -10.56 3.13 -11.57
CA ILE A 70 -11.64 4.10 -11.77
C ILE A 70 -13.00 3.38 -11.81
N GLU A 71 -13.08 2.28 -12.56
CA GLU A 71 -14.29 1.47 -12.66
C GLU A 71 -14.76 0.94 -11.29
N LEU A 72 -13.82 0.58 -10.42
CA LEU A 72 -14.11 0.03 -9.09
C LEU A 72 -14.23 1.10 -8.00
N ASP A 73 -14.25 2.37 -8.36
CA ASP A 73 -14.31 3.52 -7.43
C ASP A 73 -13.11 3.60 -6.46
N LEU A 74 -11.98 3.02 -6.84
CA LEU A 74 -10.73 3.12 -6.08
C LEU A 74 -9.96 4.40 -6.43
N GLU A 75 -10.29 5.00 -7.58
CA GLU A 75 -9.77 6.28 -8.03
C GLU A 75 -10.90 7.12 -8.63
N PRO A 76 -10.83 8.47 -8.55
CA PRO A 76 -11.88 9.33 -9.14
C PRO A 76 -11.93 9.24 -10.65
N ALA A 77 -13.10 9.41 -11.21
CA ALA A 77 -13.29 9.50 -12.67
C ALA A 77 -12.44 10.65 -13.24
N GLY A 78 -11.77 10.39 -14.35
CA GLY A 78 -10.91 11.39 -14.99
C GLY A 78 -9.53 11.57 -14.37
N ALA A 79 -9.19 10.78 -13.37
CA ALA A 79 -7.86 10.84 -12.75
C ALA A 79 -6.77 10.39 -13.72
N GLU A 80 -5.79 11.25 -13.97
CA GLU A 80 -4.61 10.94 -14.79
C GLU A 80 -3.50 10.35 -13.96
N LYS A 81 -3.46 10.67 -12.66
CA LYS A 81 -2.47 10.18 -11.70
C LYS A 81 -3.18 9.57 -10.50
N PRO A 82 -2.57 8.57 -9.85
CA PRO A 82 -3.15 8.02 -8.62
C PRO A 82 -3.34 9.09 -7.56
N THR A 83 -4.54 9.18 -6.99
CA THR A 83 -4.83 10.05 -5.85
C THR A 83 -4.54 9.34 -4.54
N ASN A 84 -4.46 8.01 -4.58
CA ASN A 84 -4.06 7.18 -3.46
C ASN A 84 -2.81 6.41 -3.88
N ILE A 85 -1.66 6.82 -3.35
CA ILE A 85 -0.38 6.17 -3.65
C ILE A 85 -0.32 4.89 -2.82
N VAL A 86 -0.51 3.75 -3.49
CA VAL A 86 -0.58 2.45 -2.81
C VAL A 86 0.75 1.75 -2.68
N VAL A 87 1.74 2.08 -3.55
CA VAL A 87 3.05 1.44 -3.53
C VAL A 87 4.12 2.38 -4.06
N LEU A 88 5.31 2.32 -3.42
CA LEU A 88 6.52 3.02 -3.86
C LEU A 88 7.63 2.01 -4.09
N THR A 89 8.60 2.34 -4.95
CA THR A 89 9.84 1.58 -5.06
C THR A 89 10.77 1.93 -3.90
N ASP A 90 11.77 1.09 -3.65
CA ASP A 90 12.76 1.37 -2.61
C ASP A 90 13.56 2.64 -2.92
N ASP A 91 13.85 2.91 -4.20
CA ASP A 91 14.53 4.14 -4.61
C ASP A 91 13.69 5.38 -4.27
N GLN A 92 12.37 5.30 -4.49
CA GLN A 92 11.45 6.39 -4.13
C GLN A 92 11.37 6.58 -2.62
N ARG A 93 11.35 5.50 -1.84
CA ARG A 93 11.35 5.55 -0.38
C ARG A 93 12.63 6.20 0.13
N LYS A 94 13.78 5.79 -0.42
CA LYS A 94 15.07 6.36 -0.06
C LYS A 94 15.11 7.86 -0.34
N MET A 95 14.63 8.29 -1.51
CA MET A 95 14.60 9.70 -1.89
C MET A 95 13.71 10.51 -0.93
N LEU A 96 12.52 9.99 -0.60
CA LEU A 96 11.59 10.66 0.32
C LEU A 96 12.20 10.88 1.71
N LEU A 97 12.96 9.90 2.19
CA LEU A 97 13.55 9.96 3.53
C LEU A 97 14.88 10.70 3.57
N SER A 98 15.47 10.98 2.39
CA SER A 98 16.75 11.69 2.32
C SER A 98 16.55 13.21 2.42
N GLU A 99 17.65 13.92 2.56
CA GLU A 99 17.64 15.40 2.62
C GLU A 99 17.29 16.06 1.29
N SER A 100 17.32 15.31 0.18
CA SER A 100 16.96 15.84 -1.15
C SER A 100 15.46 16.13 -1.27
N THR A 101 14.62 15.57 -0.40
CA THR A 101 13.18 15.86 -0.36
C THR A 101 12.90 16.73 0.86
N THR A 102 12.32 17.93 0.65
CA THR A 102 11.94 18.80 1.74
C THR A 102 10.80 18.20 2.56
N PHE A 103 10.64 18.65 3.81
CA PHE A 103 9.53 18.17 4.64
C PHE A 103 8.17 18.47 4.01
N THR A 104 8.02 19.64 3.39
CA THR A 104 6.77 20.02 2.71
C THR A 104 6.43 19.04 1.58
N GLN A 105 7.41 18.73 0.73
CA GLN A 105 7.25 17.76 -0.35
C GLN A 105 6.93 16.35 0.19
N PHE A 106 7.63 15.95 1.24
CA PHE A 106 7.41 14.68 1.92
C PHE A 106 5.98 14.57 2.44
N ARG A 107 5.51 15.61 3.14
CA ARG A 107 4.16 15.63 3.70
C ARG A 107 3.08 15.53 2.61
N GLU A 108 3.25 16.29 1.52
CA GLU A 108 2.30 16.27 0.41
C GLU A 108 2.16 14.88 -0.20
N LEU A 109 3.27 14.19 -0.42
CA LEU A 109 3.26 12.83 -0.95
C LEU A 109 2.67 11.83 0.05
N CYS A 110 3.06 11.96 1.32
CA CYS A 110 2.56 11.04 2.36
C CYS A 110 1.07 11.21 2.62
N ASP A 111 0.54 12.42 2.48
CA ASP A 111 -0.89 12.66 2.65
C ASP A 111 -1.72 11.94 1.57
N ALA A 112 -1.11 11.65 0.42
CA ALA A 112 -1.73 10.91 -0.67
C ALA A 112 -1.45 9.39 -0.61
N MET A 113 -0.66 8.93 0.36
CA MET A 113 -0.31 7.51 0.46
C MET A 113 -1.36 6.68 1.18
N SER A 114 -1.48 5.41 0.76
CA SER A 114 -2.25 4.44 1.51
C SER A 114 -1.61 4.18 2.87
N LYS A 115 -2.41 3.77 3.84
CA LYS A 115 -1.89 3.47 5.19
C LYS A 115 -0.83 2.38 5.16
N GLN A 116 -1.03 1.34 4.35
CA GLN A 116 -0.04 0.26 4.25
C GLN A 116 1.30 0.77 3.70
N GLU A 117 1.27 1.68 2.72
CA GLU A 117 2.52 2.23 2.20
C GLU A 117 3.22 3.16 3.21
N LEU A 118 2.46 3.90 4.02
CA LEU A 118 3.04 4.68 5.12
C LEU A 118 3.77 3.76 6.12
N ILE A 119 3.16 2.62 6.45
CA ILE A 119 3.78 1.62 7.32
C ILE A 119 5.06 1.07 6.67
N ASN A 120 5.00 0.74 5.36
CA ASN A 120 6.15 0.24 4.62
C ASN A 120 7.29 1.27 4.58
N LEU A 121 6.94 2.56 4.45
CA LEU A 121 7.92 3.65 4.47
C LEU A 121 8.60 3.75 5.85
N ALA A 122 7.82 3.65 6.92
CA ALA A 122 8.36 3.66 8.27
C ALA A 122 9.28 2.45 8.50
N ASP A 123 8.87 1.26 8.04
CA ASP A 123 9.70 0.06 8.15
C ASP A 123 11.00 0.18 7.36
N TYR A 124 10.95 0.81 6.18
CA TYR A 124 12.15 1.09 5.39
C TYR A 124 13.11 2.02 6.13
N ALA A 125 12.56 3.08 6.75
CA ALA A 125 13.37 4.02 7.54
C ALA A 125 14.07 3.31 8.71
N ILE A 126 13.38 2.38 9.37
CA ILE A 126 13.94 1.59 10.46
C ILE A 126 15.06 0.67 9.94
N GLU A 127 14.80 -0.06 8.87
CA GLU A 127 15.75 -1.00 8.28
C GLU A 127 17.04 -0.31 7.82
N LYS A 128 16.90 0.83 7.16
CA LYS A 128 18.02 1.60 6.62
C LYS A 128 18.58 2.65 7.60
N GLU A 129 18.01 2.72 8.79
CA GLU A 129 18.41 3.68 9.83
C GLU A 129 18.41 5.13 9.32
N MET A 130 17.40 5.48 8.52
CA MET A 130 17.26 6.84 7.97
C MET A 130 16.45 7.70 8.94
N VAL A 131 17.15 8.57 9.69
CA VAL A 131 16.53 9.41 10.71
C VAL A 131 16.52 10.86 10.25
N ASN A 132 15.32 11.40 10.05
CA ASN A 132 15.05 12.83 9.91
C ASN A 132 13.98 13.14 10.94
N VAL A 133 14.27 14.04 11.87
CA VAL A 133 13.40 14.28 13.02
C VAL A 133 11.96 14.61 12.61
N ASP A 134 11.78 15.53 11.67
CA ASP A 134 10.45 15.96 11.25
C ASP A 134 9.68 14.84 10.52
N LYS A 135 10.36 14.13 9.64
CA LYS A 135 9.76 13.01 8.88
C LYS A 135 9.41 11.85 9.79
N CYS A 136 10.29 11.51 10.73
CA CYS A 136 10.04 10.45 11.71
C CYS A 136 8.87 10.78 12.62
N ARG A 137 8.75 12.06 13.03
CA ARG A 137 7.63 12.53 13.85
C ARG A 137 6.30 12.40 13.09
N TYR A 138 6.30 12.80 11.82
CA TYR A 138 5.12 12.67 10.97
C TYR A 138 4.68 11.21 10.84
N LEU A 139 5.63 10.30 10.55
CA LEU A 139 5.34 8.87 10.41
C LEU A 139 4.87 8.25 11.71
N LYS A 140 5.40 8.69 12.86
CA LYS A 140 4.94 8.23 14.16
C LYS A 140 3.45 8.57 14.37
N VAL A 141 3.05 9.79 14.03
CA VAL A 141 1.64 10.20 14.14
C VAL A 141 0.75 9.37 13.23
N LYS A 142 1.19 9.11 12.01
CA LYS A 142 0.38 8.39 11.00
C LYS A 142 0.36 6.88 11.19
N THR A 143 1.45 6.28 11.65
CA THR A 143 1.60 4.82 11.72
C THR A 143 1.66 4.29 13.15
N GLY A 144 1.92 5.14 14.12
CA GLY A 144 2.15 4.72 15.50
C GLY A 144 3.56 4.19 15.77
N LYS A 145 4.42 4.14 14.76
CA LYS A 145 5.79 3.61 14.89
C LYS A 145 6.78 4.72 15.20
N ASP A 146 7.42 4.64 16.38
CA ASP A 146 8.49 5.54 16.78
C ASP A 146 9.81 5.03 16.19
N ILE A 147 10.15 5.50 15.00
CA ILE A 147 11.29 5.02 14.22
C ILE A 147 12.60 5.15 15.01
N VAL A 148 12.85 6.31 15.62
CA VAL A 148 14.08 6.56 16.37
C VAL A 148 14.22 5.59 17.53
N LYS A 149 13.15 5.41 18.29
CA LYS A 149 13.14 4.51 19.45
C LYS A 149 13.36 3.05 19.05
N ILE A 150 12.73 2.63 17.96
CA ILE A 150 12.88 1.24 17.45
C ILE A 150 14.32 1.01 17.01
N ILE A 151 14.93 1.96 16.30
CA ILE A 151 16.34 1.85 15.88
C ILE A 151 17.26 1.76 17.10
N GLU A 152 17.03 2.60 18.09
CA GLU A 152 17.83 2.57 19.33
C GLU A 152 17.71 1.23 20.06
N ASN A 153 16.49 0.70 20.17
CA ASN A 153 16.24 -0.59 20.82
C ASN A 153 16.94 -1.73 20.07
N ASN A 154 16.94 -1.69 18.74
CA ASN A 154 17.60 -2.71 17.93
C ASN A 154 19.13 -2.71 18.12
N LYS A 155 19.71 -1.54 18.38
CA LYS A 155 21.16 -1.43 18.61
C LYS A 155 21.60 -1.94 19.98
N GLU A 156 20.69 -1.99 20.95
CA GLU A 156 20.99 -2.45 22.30
C GLU A 156 20.99 -3.98 22.43
N GLU A 157 20.55 -4.69 21.41
CA GLU A 157 20.52 -6.16 21.39
C GLU A 157 21.82 -6.78 20.92
#